data_50b34d2df1e40c2e54769881c00c1774
#
_entry.id   50b34d2df1e40c2e54769881c00c1774
#
_cell.length_a   1.000
_cell.length_b   1.000
_cell.length_c   1.000
_cell.angle_alpha   90.00
_cell.angle_beta   90.00
_cell.angle_gamma   90.00
#
_symmetry.space_group_name_H-M   'P 1'
#
loop_
_entity.id
_entity.type
_entity.pdbx_description
1 polymer ?
#
loop_
_entity_poly.entity_id
_entity_poly.type
_entity_poly.pdbx_seq_one_letter_code
_entity_poly.pdbx_strand_id
1 'polypeptide(L)'
;MAVIEVEHLQFAYPPVLPGGQPFEVLRGVNLVVERGEFLSLMGPTGAGKSTLCMAMNGIVPQSTGGVISGRVAVLGHDTRSMPVAQLAAHVGIVYQDPESQLFCATLEDEVAFGPENLGIAPQEIAERVSWALDVVSMAGYRTRSSTQLSGGQKQRVAIAASLAMLPEVLILDEPTSGLDPVGQFEVFSVIERLCRERRMTIIMVSQDAERIAEFSDRLAILWQGQIVAHDTPLRVFEDTELLREVGLAAPQVSELALALNRRCGTDYHFVLLDEAARELQRALAGERGTS
;
A
#
# COMPACT_ATOMS: atom_id res chain seq x y z
N MET A 1 12.82 -3.07 13.70
CA MET A 1 13.95 -3.48 12.81
C MET A 1 13.50 -3.25 11.39
N ALA A 2 14.21 -2.41 10.66
CA ALA A 2 13.87 -2.05 9.30
C ALA A 2 13.83 -3.29 8.37
N VAL A 3 12.80 -3.40 7.55
CA VAL A 3 12.67 -4.44 6.52
C VAL A 3 12.89 -3.86 5.13
N ILE A 4 12.60 -2.56 4.93
CA ILE A 4 12.96 -1.81 3.73
C ILE A 4 13.68 -0.52 4.15
N GLU A 5 14.77 -0.23 3.49
CA GLU A 5 15.54 1.00 3.64
C GLU A 5 15.77 1.62 2.26
N VAL A 6 15.33 2.85 2.08
CA VAL A 6 15.54 3.65 0.87
C VAL A 6 16.39 4.85 1.24
N GLU A 7 17.56 4.98 0.60
CA GLU A 7 18.55 6.01 0.90
C GLU A 7 18.87 6.81 -0.37
N HIS A 8 18.54 8.09 -0.37
CA HIS A 8 18.81 9.05 -1.44
C HIS A 8 18.45 8.52 -2.84
N LEU A 9 17.35 7.76 -2.94
CA LEU A 9 16.95 7.10 -4.19
C LEU A 9 16.56 8.12 -5.25
N GLN A 10 17.28 8.09 -6.36
CA GLN A 10 16.92 8.81 -7.59
C GLN A 10 16.68 7.80 -8.70
N PHE A 11 15.69 8.06 -9.52
CA PHE A 11 15.41 7.21 -10.67
C PHE A 11 14.84 8.00 -11.85
N ALA A 12 15.37 7.70 -13.04
CA ALA A 12 14.86 8.22 -14.29
C ALA A 12 14.58 7.08 -15.27
N TYR A 13 13.38 7.06 -15.86
CA TYR A 13 13.06 6.14 -16.95
C TYR A 13 13.87 6.46 -18.21
N PRO A 14 14.16 5.44 -19.06
CA PRO A 14 14.79 5.69 -20.33
C PRO A 14 13.93 6.59 -21.22
N PRO A 15 14.52 7.36 -22.13
CA PRO A 15 13.77 8.21 -23.04
C PRO A 15 12.86 7.37 -23.93
N VAL A 16 11.63 7.86 -24.19
CA VAL A 16 10.65 7.19 -25.07
C VAL A 16 11.11 7.18 -26.55
N LEU A 17 11.85 8.21 -26.95
CA LEU A 17 12.38 8.34 -28.32
C LEU A 17 13.91 8.29 -28.30
N PRO A 18 14.56 7.69 -29.33
CA PRO A 18 16.01 7.73 -29.47
C PRO A 18 16.54 9.17 -29.44
N GLY A 19 17.54 9.43 -28.58
CA GLY A 19 18.13 10.75 -28.40
C GLY A 19 17.32 11.72 -27.48
N GLY A 20 16.21 11.28 -26.94
CA GLY A 20 15.44 12.04 -25.93
C GLY A 20 16.17 12.13 -24.59
N GLN A 21 15.63 12.93 -23.67
CA GLN A 21 16.12 13.02 -22.29
C GLN A 21 15.45 11.92 -21.43
N PRO A 22 16.18 11.32 -20.46
CA PRO A 22 15.57 10.47 -19.43
C PRO A 22 14.50 11.24 -18.66
N PHE A 23 13.43 10.56 -18.27
CA PHE A 23 12.36 11.13 -17.47
C PHE A 23 12.58 10.84 -15.98
N GLU A 24 13.06 11.85 -15.25
CA GLU A 24 13.30 11.75 -13.81
C GLU A 24 11.98 11.69 -13.03
N VAL A 25 11.83 10.65 -12.21
CA VAL A 25 10.61 10.39 -11.41
C VAL A 25 10.88 10.45 -9.91
N LEU A 26 12.00 9.89 -9.44
CA LEU A 26 12.38 9.93 -8.02
C LEU A 26 13.63 10.78 -7.85
N ARG A 27 13.64 11.64 -6.81
CA ARG A 27 14.58 12.75 -6.65
C ARG A 27 15.20 12.80 -5.25
N GLY A 28 15.84 11.70 -4.82
CA GLY A 28 16.49 11.63 -3.51
C GLY A 28 15.54 11.20 -2.39
N VAL A 29 14.69 10.19 -2.67
CA VAL A 29 13.77 9.62 -1.69
C VAL A 29 14.53 8.94 -0.58
N ASN A 30 14.15 9.26 0.68
CA ASN A 30 14.57 8.56 1.88
C ASN A 30 13.33 8.01 2.58
N LEU A 31 13.32 6.71 2.90
CA LEU A 31 12.19 6.05 3.54
C LEU A 31 12.68 4.80 4.28
N VAL A 32 12.15 4.58 5.48
CA VAL A 32 12.41 3.37 6.27
C VAL A 32 11.07 2.75 6.64
N VAL A 33 10.94 1.44 6.41
CA VAL A 33 9.76 0.66 6.78
C VAL A 33 10.16 -0.38 7.82
N GLU A 34 9.49 -0.37 8.96
CA GLU A 34 9.76 -1.29 10.05
C GLU A 34 8.97 -2.60 9.89
N ARG A 35 9.48 -3.68 10.49
CA ARG A 35 8.80 -4.98 10.47
C ARG A 35 7.44 -4.91 11.20
N GLY A 36 6.39 -5.37 10.53
CA GLY A 36 5.03 -5.36 11.04
C GLY A 36 4.35 -3.99 11.00
N GLU A 37 4.99 -2.99 10.36
CA GLU A 37 4.43 -1.65 10.15
C GLU A 37 3.41 -1.67 9.00
N PHE A 38 2.32 -0.94 9.18
CA PHE A 38 1.44 -0.54 8.09
C PHE A 38 1.79 0.89 7.67
N LEU A 39 2.53 1.02 6.57
CA LEU A 39 2.87 2.31 5.98
C LEU A 39 1.91 2.62 4.82
N SER A 40 1.24 3.77 4.87
CA SER A 40 0.57 4.32 3.69
C SER A 40 1.45 5.31 2.94
N LEU A 41 1.38 5.23 1.62
CA LEU A 41 2.04 6.16 0.70
C LEU A 41 0.98 6.94 -0.07
N MET A 42 0.86 8.22 0.19
CA MET A 42 -0.08 9.14 -0.44
C MET A 42 0.65 10.12 -1.36
N GLY A 43 -0.06 10.72 -2.29
CA GLY A 43 0.49 11.72 -3.20
C GLY A 43 -0.30 11.82 -4.50
N PRO A 44 -0.19 12.93 -5.24
CA PRO A 44 -0.92 13.12 -6.49
C PRO A 44 -0.52 12.09 -7.56
N THR A 45 -1.36 11.97 -8.59
CA THR A 45 -1.04 11.14 -9.76
C THR A 45 0.25 11.64 -10.41
N GLY A 46 1.13 10.72 -10.77
CA GLY A 46 2.44 11.06 -11.36
C GLY A 46 3.53 11.45 -10.36
N ALA A 47 3.28 11.43 -9.05
CA ALA A 47 4.29 11.74 -8.03
C ALA A 47 5.43 10.72 -7.94
N GLY A 48 5.28 9.51 -8.51
CA GLY A 48 6.27 8.45 -8.49
C GLY A 48 5.98 7.28 -7.54
N LYS A 49 4.77 7.20 -6.96
CA LYS A 49 4.38 6.19 -5.96
C LYS A 49 4.59 4.75 -6.45
N SER A 50 4.02 4.39 -7.60
CA SER A 50 4.19 3.05 -8.19
C SER A 50 5.65 2.77 -8.57
N THR A 51 6.38 3.78 -9.01
CA THR A 51 7.83 3.66 -9.30
C THR A 51 8.62 3.36 -8.03
N LEU A 52 8.31 4.02 -6.91
CA LEU A 52 8.92 3.73 -5.62
C LEU A 52 8.58 2.31 -5.14
N CYS A 53 7.32 1.88 -5.29
CA CYS A 53 6.91 0.50 -5.00
C CYS A 53 7.68 -0.53 -5.86
N MET A 54 7.82 -0.28 -7.16
CA MET A 54 8.59 -1.14 -8.06
C MET A 54 10.10 -1.14 -7.76
N ALA A 55 10.64 -0.07 -7.20
CA ALA A 55 12.04 -0.04 -6.76
C ALA A 55 12.25 -0.91 -5.50
N MET A 56 11.26 -0.97 -4.60
CA MET A 56 11.32 -1.78 -3.40
C MET A 56 11.28 -3.29 -3.68
N ASN A 57 10.67 -3.73 -4.79
CA ASN A 57 10.68 -5.15 -5.17
C ASN A 57 11.66 -5.47 -6.33
N GLY A 58 12.49 -4.50 -6.72
CA GLY A 58 13.56 -4.67 -7.71
C GLY A 58 13.15 -4.66 -9.17
N ILE A 59 11.86 -4.51 -9.51
CA ILE A 59 11.40 -4.37 -10.91
C ILE A 59 12.05 -3.14 -11.55
N VAL A 60 12.14 -2.03 -10.80
CA VAL A 60 12.95 -0.89 -11.17
C VAL A 60 14.35 -1.05 -10.55
N PRO A 61 15.44 -0.95 -11.31
CA PRO A 61 15.53 -0.75 -12.75
C PRO A 61 15.63 -2.05 -13.56
N GLN A 62 15.63 -3.23 -12.92
CA GLN A 62 16.03 -4.49 -13.55
C GLN A 62 15.16 -4.88 -14.77
N SER A 63 13.84 -4.64 -14.70
CA SER A 63 12.90 -4.95 -15.78
C SER A 63 12.54 -3.75 -16.64
N THR A 64 12.60 -2.53 -16.07
CA THR A 64 12.20 -1.30 -16.76
C THR A 64 13.34 -0.62 -17.50
N GLY A 65 14.60 -0.96 -17.16
CA GLY A 65 15.75 -0.15 -17.51
C GLY A 65 15.72 1.20 -16.78
N GLY A 66 16.52 2.15 -17.28
CA GLY A 66 16.65 3.48 -16.72
C GLY A 66 17.91 3.67 -15.87
N VAL A 67 18.02 4.84 -15.26
CA VAL A 67 19.19 5.22 -14.44
C VAL A 67 18.73 5.36 -12.99
N ILE A 68 19.36 4.59 -12.11
CA ILE A 68 19.09 4.60 -10.67
C ILE A 68 20.36 5.00 -9.91
N SER A 69 20.21 5.83 -8.89
CA SER A 69 21.25 6.14 -7.90
C SER A 69 20.68 6.11 -6.49
N GLY A 70 21.53 6.16 -5.47
CA GLY A 70 21.15 5.88 -4.09
C GLY A 70 21.07 4.38 -3.84
N ARG A 71 20.30 3.96 -2.81
CA ARG A 71 20.21 2.55 -2.38
C ARG A 71 18.77 2.20 -2.01
N VAL A 72 18.34 1.01 -2.39
CA VAL A 72 17.15 0.35 -1.83
C VAL A 72 17.58 -1.00 -1.28
N ALA A 73 17.36 -1.21 0.00
CA ALA A 73 17.65 -2.48 0.65
C ALA A 73 16.37 -3.13 1.18
N VAL A 74 16.25 -4.44 0.95
CA VAL A 74 15.19 -5.31 1.47
C VAL A 74 15.87 -6.34 2.36
N LEU A 75 15.46 -6.42 3.63
CA LEU A 75 16.07 -7.31 4.63
C LEU A 75 17.61 -7.17 4.69
N GLY A 76 18.11 -5.95 4.49
CA GLY A 76 19.53 -5.62 4.46
C GLY A 76 20.26 -5.86 3.13
N HIS A 77 19.62 -6.50 2.14
CA HIS A 77 20.19 -6.77 0.82
C HIS A 77 19.82 -5.67 -0.19
N ASP A 78 20.79 -5.13 -0.91
CA ASP A 78 20.55 -4.18 -2.01
C ASP A 78 19.73 -4.84 -3.13
N THR A 79 18.62 -4.24 -3.53
CA THR A 79 17.72 -4.78 -4.55
C THR A 79 18.40 -4.97 -5.91
N ARG A 80 19.48 -4.25 -6.19
CA ARG A 80 20.28 -4.42 -7.43
C ARG A 80 21.14 -5.68 -7.42
N SER A 81 21.41 -6.24 -6.23
CA SER A 81 22.26 -7.42 -6.07
C SER A 81 21.50 -8.74 -6.13
N MET A 82 20.15 -8.68 -6.09
CA MET A 82 19.28 -9.86 -6.12
C MET A 82 18.41 -9.85 -7.38
N PRO A 83 18.22 -11.00 -8.07
CA PRO A 83 17.26 -11.11 -9.15
C PRO A 83 15.83 -10.80 -8.67
N VAL A 84 14.99 -10.19 -9.53
CA VAL A 84 13.60 -9.86 -9.22
C VAL A 84 12.82 -11.08 -8.70
N ALA A 85 13.05 -12.27 -9.27
CA ALA A 85 12.37 -13.49 -8.82
C ALA A 85 12.69 -13.86 -7.35
N GLN A 86 13.90 -13.58 -6.87
CA GLN A 86 14.26 -13.79 -5.46
C GLN A 86 13.68 -12.70 -4.57
N LEU A 87 13.70 -11.45 -5.03
CA LEU A 87 13.08 -10.33 -4.30
C LEU A 87 11.56 -10.53 -4.16
N ALA A 88 10.89 -11.06 -5.18
CA ALA A 88 9.46 -11.35 -5.16
C ALA A 88 9.07 -12.38 -4.07
N ALA A 89 10.00 -13.24 -3.62
CA ALA A 89 9.76 -14.12 -2.48
C ALA A 89 9.70 -13.37 -1.14
N HIS A 90 10.29 -12.18 -1.06
CA HIS A 90 10.37 -11.35 0.15
C HIS A 90 9.39 -10.17 0.11
N VAL A 91 9.17 -9.60 -1.07
CA VAL A 91 8.32 -8.43 -1.28
C VAL A 91 7.28 -8.75 -2.36
N GLY A 92 6.08 -9.11 -1.92
CA GLY A 92 4.92 -9.25 -2.79
C GLY A 92 4.42 -7.88 -3.25
N ILE A 93 3.96 -7.78 -4.48
CA ILE A 93 3.33 -6.57 -5.01
C ILE A 93 2.01 -6.91 -5.71
N VAL A 94 0.99 -6.13 -5.41
CA VAL A 94 -0.33 -6.20 -6.06
C VAL A 94 -0.57 -4.84 -6.71
N TYR A 95 -0.77 -4.84 -8.01
CA TYR A 95 -0.98 -3.62 -8.80
C TYR A 95 -2.45 -3.16 -8.76
N GLN A 96 -2.65 -1.92 -9.16
CA GLN A 96 -3.96 -1.28 -9.26
C GLN A 96 -4.93 -2.05 -10.17
N ASP A 97 -4.43 -2.57 -11.30
CA ASP A 97 -5.20 -3.39 -12.23
C ASP A 97 -4.88 -4.87 -12.03
N PRO A 98 -5.77 -5.66 -11.38
CA PRO A 98 -5.55 -7.08 -11.18
C PRO A 98 -5.58 -7.88 -12.49
N GLU A 99 -6.25 -7.40 -13.54
CA GLU A 99 -6.31 -8.10 -14.82
C GLU A 99 -4.94 -8.21 -15.48
N SER A 100 -4.06 -7.23 -15.24
CA SER A 100 -2.69 -7.27 -15.73
C SER A 100 -1.81 -8.33 -15.06
N GLN A 101 -2.24 -8.88 -13.91
CA GLN A 101 -1.51 -9.87 -13.14
C GLN A 101 -2.06 -11.31 -13.30
N LEU A 102 -3.36 -11.45 -13.63
CA LEU A 102 -4.04 -12.76 -13.66
C LEU A 102 -4.10 -13.31 -15.08
N PHE A 103 -3.41 -14.44 -15.32
CA PHE A 103 -3.25 -15.01 -16.67
C PHE A 103 -3.42 -16.54 -16.72
N CYS A 104 -3.52 -17.22 -15.58
CA CYS A 104 -3.69 -18.67 -15.53
C CYS A 104 -5.14 -19.11 -15.80
N ALA A 105 -5.33 -20.40 -16.11
CA ALA A 105 -6.64 -20.95 -16.47
C ALA A 105 -7.60 -20.99 -15.26
N THR A 106 -7.09 -21.33 -14.09
CA THR A 106 -7.86 -21.42 -12.84
C THR A 106 -7.22 -20.57 -11.74
N LEU A 107 -8.00 -20.27 -10.68
CA LEU A 107 -7.48 -19.55 -9.52
C LEU A 107 -6.42 -20.36 -8.77
N GLU A 108 -6.58 -21.68 -8.76
CA GLU A 108 -5.58 -22.57 -8.16
C GLU A 108 -4.23 -22.46 -8.85
N ASP A 109 -4.23 -22.54 -10.19
CA ASP A 109 -3.02 -22.38 -10.99
C ASP A 109 -2.40 -20.98 -10.81
N GLU A 110 -3.24 -19.94 -10.73
CA GLU A 110 -2.78 -18.58 -10.53
C GLU A 110 -2.04 -18.40 -9.20
N VAL A 111 -2.60 -18.93 -8.13
CA VAL A 111 -2.00 -18.83 -6.78
C VAL A 111 -0.79 -19.76 -6.64
N ALA A 112 -0.76 -20.88 -7.35
CA ALA A 112 0.37 -21.82 -7.36
C ALA A 112 1.56 -21.32 -8.18
N PHE A 113 1.34 -20.47 -9.17
CA PHE A 113 2.34 -20.06 -10.17
C PHE A 113 3.64 -19.52 -9.55
N GLY A 114 3.53 -18.62 -8.57
CA GLY A 114 4.71 -18.06 -7.88
C GLY A 114 5.53 -19.14 -7.15
N PRO A 115 4.92 -19.90 -6.23
CA PRO A 115 5.57 -21.00 -5.53
C PRO A 115 6.19 -22.07 -6.46
N GLU A 116 5.53 -22.40 -7.57
CA GLU A 116 6.07 -23.34 -8.58
C GLU A 116 7.37 -22.83 -9.20
N ASN A 117 7.42 -21.54 -9.57
CA ASN A 117 8.61 -20.91 -10.12
C ASN A 117 9.79 -20.85 -9.13
N LEU A 118 9.51 -20.88 -7.83
CA LEU A 118 10.53 -20.97 -6.78
C LEU A 118 10.99 -22.44 -6.53
N GLY A 119 10.39 -23.42 -7.22
CA GLY A 119 10.72 -24.82 -7.06
C GLY A 119 10.30 -25.42 -5.71
N ILE A 120 9.25 -24.87 -5.09
CA ILE A 120 8.69 -25.37 -3.83
C ILE A 120 8.07 -26.74 -4.06
N ALA A 121 8.13 -27.62 -3.05
CA ALA A 121 7.57 -28.97 -3.15
C ALA A 121 6.04 -28.94 -3.38
N PRO A 122 5.49 -29.82 -4.25
CA PRO A 122 4.08 -29.80 -4.63
C PRO A 122 3.10 -29.87 -3.43
N GLN A 123 3.44 -30.61 -2.40
CA GLN A 123 2.61 -30.71 -1.20
C GLN A 123 2.54 -29.37 -0.46
N GLU A 124 3.67 -28.69 -0.30
CA GLU A 124 3.73 -27.36 0.32
C GLU A 124 3.01 -26.31 -0.53
N ILE A 125 3.11 -26.39 -1.87
CA ILE A 125 2.35 -25.53 -2.77
C ILE A 125 0.85 -25.68 -2.53
N ALA A 126 0.34 -26.92 -2.45
CA ALA A 126 -1.08 -27.18 -2.20
C ALA A 126 -1.56 -26.58 -0.85
N GLU A 127 -0.73 -26.66 0.20
CA GLU A 127 -1.00 -26.07 1.51
C GLU A 127 -1.03 -24.53 1.43
N ARG A 128 -0.04 -23.91 0.77
CA ARG A 128 0.04 -22.46 0.58
C ARG A 128 -1.12 -21.90 -0.24
N VAL A 129 -1.50 -22.58 -1.33
CA VAL A 129 -2.63 -22.23 -2.18
C VAL A 129 -3.94 -22.29 -1.39
N SER A 130 -4.16 -23.39 -0.65
CA SER A 130 -5.35 -23.52 0.19
C SER A 130 -5.44 -22.41 1.22
N TRP A 131 -4.36 -22.17 1.95
CA TRP A 131 -4.27 -21.11 2.94
C TRP A 131 -4.49 -19.71 2.32
N ALA A 132 -3.85 -19.40 1.20
CA ALA A 132 -3.96 -18.08 0.58
C ALA A 132 -5.40 -17.80 0.09
N LEU A 133 -6.04 -18.80 -0.55
CA LEU A 133 -7.43 -18.70 -0.99
C LEU A 133 -8.41 -18.57 0.19
N ASP A 134 -8.15 -19.23 1.31
CA ASP A 134 -8.96 -19.11 2.54
C ASP A 134 -8.82 -17.71 3.16
N VAL A 135 -7.60 -17.15 3.21
CA VAL A 135 -7.35 -15.80 3.73
C VAL A 135 -8.19 -14.76 3.00
N VAL A 136 -8.26 -14.86 1.67
CA VAL A 136 -9.00 -13.90 0.83
C VAL A 136 -10.47 -14.31 0.59
N SER A 137 -10.98 -15.35 1.27
CA SER A 137 -12.34 -15.87 1.14
C SER A 137 -12.71 -16.29 -0.29
N MET A 138 -11.74 -16.90 -1.01
CA MET A 138 -11.91 -17.35 -2.40
C MET A 138 -11.82 -18.88 -2.56
N ALA A 139 -11.74 -19.66 -1.48
CA ALA A 139 -11.60 -21.12 -1.53
C ALA A 139 -12.67 -21.83 -2.37
N GLY A 140 -13.95 -21.37 -2.32
CA GLY A 140 -15.05 -21.90 -3.11
C GLY A 140 -14.96 -21.66 -4.62
N TYR A 141 -13.97 -20.86 -5.06
CA TYR A 141 -13.80 -20.46 -6.47
C TYR A 141 -12.54 -21.10 -7.10
N ARG A 142 -11.87 -22.00 -6.41
CA ARG A 142 -10.55 -22.56 -6.73
C ARG A 142 -10.39 -22.98 -8.19
N THR A 143 -11.40 -23.64 -8.77
CA THR A 143 -11.39 -24.16 -10.16
C THR A 143 -11.97 -23.19 -11.19
N ARG A 144 -12.39 -21.99 -10.77
CA ARG A 144 -12.93 -20.99 -11.71
C ARG A 144 -11.82 -20.26 -12.45
N SER A 145 -12.16 -19.73 -13.63
CA SER A 145 -11.29 -18.80 -14.35
C SER A 145 -11.42 -17.38 -13.79
N SER A 146 -10.33 -16.63 -13.80
CA SER A 146 -10.31 -15.20 -13.44
C SER A 146 -11.27 -14.35 -14.26
N THR A 147 -11.58 -14.76 -15.50
CA THR A 147 -12.54 -14.07 -16.39
C THR A 147 -14.00 -14.09 -15.90
N GLN A 148 -14.31 -14.98 -14.95
CA GLN A 148 -15.65 -15.15 -14.39
C GLN A 148 -15.82 -14.39 -13.06
N LEU A 149 -14.84 -13.57 -12.66
CA LEU A 149 -14.81 -12.89 -11.39
C LEU A 149 -15.17 -11.41 -11.51
N SER A 150 -15.76 -10.85 -10.45
CA SER A 150 -15.88 -9.39 -10.29
C SER A 150 -14.52 -8.74 -10.07
N GLY A 151 -14.41 -7.42 -10.23
CA GLY A 151 -13.17 -6.68 -9.97
C GLY A 151 -12.62 -6.92 -8.56
N GLY A 152 -13.46 -6.83 -7.52
CA GLY A 152 -13.05 -7.11 -6.13
C GLY A 152 -12.60 -8.56 -5.92
N GLN A 153 -13.23 -9.53 -6.59
CA GLN A 153 -12.79 -10.92 -6.55
C GLN A 153 -11.43 -11.11 -7.23
N LYS A 154 -11.22 -10.48 -8.39
CA LYS A 154 -9.91 -10.50 -9.08
C LYS A 154 -8.81 -9.90 -8.19
N GLN A 155 -9.09 -8.77 -7.54
CA GLN A 155 -8.14 -8.13 -6.63
C GLN A 155 -7.77 -9.06 -5.46
N ARG A 156 -8.76 -9.71 -4.85
CA ARG A 156 -8.50 -10.68 -3.78
C ARG A 156 -7.66 -11.87 -4.26
N VAL A 157 -7.86 -12.34 -5.48
CA VAL A 157 -7.02 -13.42 -6.06
C VAL A 157 -5.59 -12.93 -6.30
N ALA A 158 -5.38 -11.71 -6.79
CA ALA A 158 -4.04 -11.14 -6.94
C ALA A 158 -3.32 -11.01 -5.58
N ILE A 159 -4.06 -10.64 -4.52
CA ILE A 159 -3.54 -10.68 -3.15
C ILE A 159 -3.17 -12.11 -2.74
N ALA A 160 -4.04 -13.11 -3.00
CA ALA A 160 -3.76 -14.50 -2.68
C ALA A 160 -2.52 -15.04 -3.40
N ALA A 161 -2.36 -14.73 -4.69
CA ALA A 161 -1.18 -15.12 -5.46
C ALA A 161 0.11 -14.55 -4.85
N SER A 162 0.09 -13.28 -4.42
CA SER A 162 1.22 -12.68 -3.71
C SER A 162 1.45 -13.34 -2.34
N LEU A 163 0.40 -13.65 -1.58
CA LEU A 163 0.50 -14.26 -0.25
C LEU A 163 1.05 -15.69 -0.29
N ALA A 164 0.77 -16.46 -1.34
CA ALA A 164 1.27 -17.83 -1.48
C ALA A 164 2.80 -17.93 -1.54
N MET A 165 3.47 -16.80 -1.87
CA MET A 165 4.92 -16.68 -1.79
C MET A 165 5.42 -16.57 -0.35
N LEU A 166 4.56 -16.30 0.64
CA LEU A 166 4.86 -16.01 2.06
C LEU A 166 5.83 -14.83 2.24
N PRO A 167 5.56 -13.67 1.61
CA PRO A 167 6.47 -12.54 1.68
C PRO A 167 6.51 -11.92 3.08
N GLU A 168 7.63 -11.28 3.44
CA GLU A 168 7.75 -10.45 4.65
C GLU A 168 7.05 -9.08 4.50
N VAL A 169 6.97 -8.58 3.29
CA VAL A 169 6.34 -7.29 2.95
C VAL A 169 5.34 -7.48 1.82
N LEU A 170 4.14 -6.91 1.98
CA LEU A 170 3.13 -6.85 0.93
C LEU A 170 2.92 -5.39 0.50
N ILE A 171 3.19 -5.10 -0.76
CA ILE A 171 2.91 -3.79 -1.37
C ILE A 171 1.57 -3.88 -2.10
N LEU A 172 0.68 -2.94 -1.82
CA LEU A 172 -0.64 -2.80 -2.42
C LEU A 172 -0.72 -1.45 -3.13
N ASP A 173 -0.66 -1.44 -4.46
CA ASP A 173 -0.73 -0.20 -5.24
C ASP A 173 -2.18 0.10 -5.64
N GLU A 174 -2.84 1.03 -4.93
CA GLU A 174 -4.25 1.42 -5.08
C GLU A 174 -5.22 0.22 -5.15
N PRO A 175 -5.22 -0.69 -4.16
CA PRO A 175 -5.86 -2.01 -4.26
C PRO A 175 -7.39 -1.97 -4.37
N THR A 176 -8.03 -0.82 -4.15
CA THR A 176 -9.49 -0.64 -4.20
C THR A 176 -9.95 0.31 -5.29
N SER A 177 -9.01 0.80 -6.12
CA SER A 177 -9.33 1.69 -7.22
C SER A 177 -10.27 1.02 -8.23
N GLY A 178 -11.33 1.73 -8.64
CA GLY A 178 -12.30 1.23 -9.61
C GLY A 178 -13.24 0.13 -9.10
N LEU A 179 -13.17 -0.25 -7.82
CA LEU A 179 -14.10 -1.21 -7.22
C LEU A 179 -15.37 -0.52 -6.71
N ASP A 180 -16.47 -1.26 -6.75
CA ASP A 180 -17.69 -0.86 -6.07
C ASP A 180 -17.53 -0.91 -4.54
N PRO A 181 -18.42 -0.28 -3.75
CA PRO A 181 -18.28 -0.24 -2.29
C PRO A 181 -18.22 -1.62 -1.62
N VAL A 182 -18.87 -2.64 -2.18
CA VAL A 182 -18.83 -4.00 -1.64
C VAL A 182 -17.45 -4.61 -1.87
N GLY A 183 -16.92 -4.49 -3.10
CA GLY A 183 -15.58 -4.96 -3.44
C GLY A 183 -14.49 -4.26 -2.61
N GLN A 184 -14.62 -2.96 -2.40
CA GLN A 184 -13.72 -2.22 -1.51
C GLN A 184 -13.74 -2.77 -0.08
N PHE A 185 -14.93 -2.95 0.49
CA PHE A 185 -15.09 -3.52 1.83
C PHE A 185 -14.47 -4.91 1.95
N GLU A 186 -14.69 -5.78 0.96
CA GLU A 186 -14.13 -7.14 0.93
C GLU A 186 -12.61 -7.14 0.88
N VAL A 187 -11.99 -6.24 0.07
CA VAL A 187 -10.53 -6.10 0.00
C VAL A 187 -9.97 -5.56 1.31
N PHE A 188 -10.58 -4.52 1.90
CA PHE A 188 -10.13 -3.99 3.19
C PHE A 188 -10.27 -5.00 4.32
N SER A 189 -11.31 -5.84 4.32
CA SER A 189 -11.46 -6.92 5.31
C SER A 189 -10.31 -7.94 5.24
N VAL A 190 -9.80 -8.22 4.04
CA VAL A 190 -8.59 -9.05 3.87
C VAL A 190 -7.36 -8.35 4.44
N ILE A 191 -7.16 -7.07 4.11
CA ILE A 191 -6.03 -6.26 4.59
C ILE A 191 -6.03 -6.21 6.13
N GLU A 192 -7.18 -5.93 6.74
CA GLU A 192 -7.36 -5.91 8.19
C GLU A 192 -6.98 -7.25 8.85
N ARG A 193 -7.43 -8.36 8.25
CA ARG A 193 -7.07 -9.71 8.71
C ARG A 193 -5.58 -9.96 8.66
N LEU A 194 -4.89 -9.55 7.59
CA LEU A 194 -3.44 -9.68 7.46
C LEU A 194 -2.69 -8.88 8.53
N CYS A 195 -3.15 -7.67 8.82
CA CYS A 195 -2.56 -6.82 9.87
C CYS A 195 -2.73 -7.44 11.25
N ARG A 196 -3.97 -7.79 11.63
CA ARG A 196 -4.31 -8.25 12.99
C ARG A 196 -3.79 -9.65 13.30
N GLU A 197 -3.96 -10.61 12.37
CA GLU A 197 -3.63 -12.00 12.61
C GLU A 197 -2.17 -12.34 12.33
N ARG A 198 -1.54 -11.64 11.38
CA ARG A 198 -0.22 -11.99 10.86
C ARG A 198 0.86 -10.97 11.19
N ARG A 199 0.50 -9.77 11.64
CA ARG A 199 1.44 -8.65 11.81
C ARG A 199 2.33 -8.46 10.58
N MET A 200 1.70 -8.61 9.40
CA MET A 200 2.39 -8.47 8.12
C MET A 200 2.84 -7.03 7.94
N THR A 201 4.02 -6.82 7.40
CA THR A 201 4.44 -5.50 6.96
C THR A 201 3.70 -5.16 5.69
N ILE A 202 2.95 -4.05 5.68
CA ILE A 202 2.15 -3.62 4.53
C ILE A 202 2.58 -2.23 4.11
N ILE A 203 2.75 -2.03 2.80
CA ILE A 203 2.88 -0.72 2.18
C ILE A 203 1.69 -0.54 1.27
N MET A 204 0.81 0.41 1.56
CA MET A 204 -0.38 0.67 0.77
C MET A 204 -0.29 2.04 0.10
N VAL A 205 -0.33 2.06 -1.22
CA VAL A 205 -0.59 3.30 -1.96
C VAL A 205 -2.09 3.53 -1.99
N SER A 206 -2.54 4.67 -1.49
CA SER A 206 -3.96 5.05 -1.51
C SER A 206 -4.13 6.56 -1.53
N GLN A 207 -5.29 7.03 -2.03
CA GLN A 207 -5.76 8.42 -1.90
C GLN A 207 -6.94 8.53 -0.94
N ASP A 208 -7.40 7.43 -0.35
CA ASP A 208 -8.50 7.39 0.61
C ASP A 208 -7.97 7.74 2.02
N ALA A 209 -8.14 9.01 2.39
CA ALA A 209 -7.63 9.55 3.65
C ALA A 209 -8.27 8.87 4.88
N GLU A 210 -9.55 8.50 4.81
CA GLU A 210 -10.26 7.80 5.87
C GLU A 210 -9.66 6.43 6.13
N ARG A 211 -9.38 5.66 5.07
CA ARG A 211 -8.75 4.35 5.19
C ARG A 211 -7.29 4.44 5.64
N ILE A 212 -6.56 5.45 5.17
CA ILE A 212 -5.21 5.71 5.65
C ILE A 212 -5.23 5.99 7.16
N ALA A 213 -6.14 6.84 7.63
CA ALA A 213 -6.28 7.12 9.06
C ALA A 213 -6.65 5.89 9.89
N GLU A 214 -7.47 4.98 9.33
CA GLU A 214 -7.95 3.77 10.01
C GLU A 214 -6.89 2.68 10.17
N PHE A 215 -6.04 2.48 9.13
CA PHE A 215 -5.15 1.32 9.07
C PHE A 215 -3.69 1.63 9.30
N SER A 216 -3.24 2.86 9.08
CA SER A 216 -1.80 3.15 8.99
C SER A 216 -1.18 3.50 10.33
N ASP A 217 -0.05 2.87 10.63
CA ASP A 217 0.85 3.32 11.71
C ASP A 217 1.55 4.62 11.32
N ARG A 218 1.96 4.72 10.04
CA ARG A 218 2.61 5.90 9.48
C ARG A 218 2.11 6.22 8.08
N LEU A 219 2.15 7.50 7.74
CA LEU A 219 1.80 8.04 6.43
C LEU A 219 3.00 8.79 5.86
N ALA A 220 3.39 8.44 4.63
CA ALA A 220 4.37 9.18 3.84
C ALA A 220 3.66 9.89 2.67
N ILE A 221 3.98 11.16 2.45
CA ILE A 221 3.51 11.91 1.28
C ILE A 221 4.65 12.02 0.27
N LEU A 222 4.44 11.46 -0.92
CA LEU A 222 5.34 11.61 -2.06
C LEU A 222 4.83 12.72 -2.98
N TRP A 223 5.64 13.73 -3.19
CA TRP A 223 5.34 14.85 -4.07
C TRP A 223 6.57 15.23 -4.91
N GLN A 224 6.39 15.39 -6.22
CA GLN A 224 7.44 15.72 -7.17
C GLN A 224 8.71 14.82 -7.05
N GLY A 225 8.51 13.53 -6.75
CA GLY A 225 9.59 12.57 -6.60
C GLY A 225 10.33 12.60 -5.27
N GLN A 226 9.83 13.32 -4.26
CA GLN A 226 10.42 13.42 -2.93
C GLN A 226 9.40 13.09 -1.83
N ILE A 227 9.84 12.52 -0.71
CA ILE A 227 9.02 12.41 0.50
C ILE A 227 9.04 13.76 1.20
N VAL A 228 7.87 14.41 1.27
CA VAL A 228 7.69 15.75 1.87
C VAL A 228 7.10 15.68 3.28
N ALA A 229 6.47 14.56 3.65
CA ALA A 229 6.04 14.27 5.02
C ALA A 229 6.16 12.77 5.29
N HIS A 230 6.47 12.39 6.53
CA HIS A 230 6.56 11.02 6.99
C HIS A 230 6.41 10.95 8.52
N ASP A 231 5.18 10.75 8.99
CA ASP A 231 4.82 10.71 10.42
C ASP A 231 3.53 9.89 10.61
N THR A 232 2.95 9.92 11.80
CA THR A 232 1.61 9.35 12.04
C THR A 232 0.55 10.06 11.20
N PRO A 233 -0.54 9.35 10.80
CA PRO A 233 -1.62 9.98 10.03
C PRO A 233 -2.15 11.27 10.68
N LEU A 234 -2.32 11.28 12.00
CA LEU A 234 -2.77 12.46 12.73
C LEU A 234 -1.90 13.68 12.43
N ARG A 235 -0.59 13.56 12.63
CA ARG A 235 0.34 14.68 12.42
C ARG A 235 0.40 15.16 10.97
N VAL A 236 0.37 14.22 10.03
CA VAL A 236 0.39 14.56 8.61
C VAL A 236 -0.89 15.25 8.17
N PHE A 237 -2.06 14.79 8.65
CA PHE A 237 -3.35 15.39 8.29
C PHE A 237 -3.64 16.72 9.02
N GLU A 238 -2.93 17.04 10.09
CA GLU A 238 -2.97 18.36 10.73
C GLU A 238 -2.22 19.44 9.93
N ASP A 239 -1.25 19.07 9.09
CA ASP A 239 -0.53 20.00 8.22
C ASP A 239 -1.36 20.38 6.99
N THR A 240 -2.35 21.23 7.23
CA THR A 240 -3.28 21.70 6.18
C THR A 240 -2.61 22.56 5.10
N GLU A 241 -1.48 23.19 5.39
CA GLU A 241 -0.74 23.97 4.42
C GLU A 241 -0.05 23.04 3.43
N LEU A 242 0.63 22.03 3.93
CA LEU A 242 1.25 21.00 3.09
C LEU A 242 0.19 20.28 2.24
N LEU A 243 -0.92 19.81 2.86
CA LEU A 243 -1.97 19.09 2.11
C LEU A 243 -2.54 19.92 0.98
N ARG A 244 -2.80 21.22 1.21
CA ARG A 244 -3.27 22.14 0.18
C ARG A 244 -2.24 22.35 -0.94
N GLU A 245 -0.95 22.49 -0.59
CA GLU A 245 0.14 22.66 -1.56
C GLU A 245 0.26 21.45 -2.47
N VAL A 246 0.20 20.24 -1.92
CA VAL A 246 0.31 19.00 -2.68
C VAL A 246 -1.00 18.54 -3.33
N GLY A 247 -2.13 19.23 -3.07
CA GLY A 247 -3.44 18.93 -3.64
C GLY A 247 -4.10 17.69 -3.06
N LEU A 248 -3.89 17.40 -1.77
CA LEU A 248 -4.47 16.27 -1.05
C LEU A 248 -5.49 16.75 -0.02
N ALA A 249 -6.43 15.88 0.35
CA ALA A 249 -7.43 16.11 1.38
C ALA A 249 -7.11 15.31 2.64
N ALA A 250 -7.45 15.87 3.81
CA ALA A 250 -7.50 15.13 5.07
C ALA A 250 -8.83 14.37 5.21
N PRO A 251 -8.97 13.44 6.18
CA PRO A 251 -10.27 12.88 6.54
C PRO A 251 -11.27 13.96 6.90
N GLN A 252 -12.55 13.77 6.56
CA GLN A 252 -13.60 14.78 6.79
C GLN A 252 -13.72 15.17 8.28
N VAL A 253 -13.51 14.20 9.17
CA VAL A 253 -13.53 14.46 10.62
C VAL A 253 -12.35 15.33 11.06
N SER A 254 -11.18 15.21 10.46
CA SER A 254 -10.02 16.07 10.74
C SER A 254 -10.29 17.51 10.28
N GLU A 255 -10.93 17.70 9.15
CA GLU A 255 -11.36 19.04 8.69
C GLU A 255 -12.39 19.65 9.67
N LEU A 256 -13.30 18.81 10.21
CA LEU A 256 -14.24 19.24 11.25
C LEU A 256 -13.52 19.67 12.53
N ALA A 257 -12.53 18.89 13.02
CA ALA A 257 -11.72 19.26 14.18
C ALA A 257 -11.08 20.63 14.01
N LEU A 258 -10.40 20.84 12.87
CA LEU A 258 -9.76 22.11 12.55
C LEU A 258 -10.74 23.27 12.45
N ALA A 259 -11.94 23.03 11.90
CA ALA A 259 -12.98 24.07 11.82
C ALA A 259 -13.52 24.45 13.22
N LEU A 260 -13.73 23.49 14.11
CA LEU A 260 -14.15 23.70 15.50
C LEU A 260 -13.06 24.44 16.29
N ASN A 261 -11.80 24.01 16.18
CA ASN A 261 -10.67 24.64 16.84
C ASN A 261 -10.55 26.13 16.46
N ARG A 262 -10.69 26.46 15.17
CA ARG A 262 -10.64 27.85 14.68
C ARG A 262 -11.85 28.69 15.10
N ARG A 263 -13.06 28.13 15.14
CA ARG A 263 -14.30 28.90 15.39
C ARG A 263 -14.68 28.96 16.87
N CYS A 264 -14.42 27.90 17.59
CA CYS A 264 -14.89 27.74 18.99
C CYS A 264 -13.74 27.80 19.99
N GLY A 265 -12.47 27.88 19.53
CA GLY A 265 -11.31 27.87 20.42
C GLY A 265 -11.10 26.53 21.14
N THR A 266 -11.58 25.44 20.56
CA THR A 266 -11.39 24.09 21.06
C THR A 266 -10.02 23.55 20.64
N ASP A 267 -9.64 22.38 21.16
CA ASP A 267 -8.34 21.72 20.87
C ASP A 267 -8.58 20.24 20.54
N TYR A 268 -9.33 20.00 19.45
CA TYR A 268 -9.64 18.65 18.98
C TYR A 268 -8.57 18.11 18.06
N HIS A 269 -8.16 16.84 18.29
CA HIS A 269 -7.12 16.13 17.54
C HIS A 269 -7.58 14.73 17.15
N PHE A 270 -8.59 14.61 16.29
CA PHE A 270 -9.10 13.32 15.85
C PHE A 270 -9.02 13.16 14.33
N VAL A 271 -8.70 11.97 13.90
CA VAL A 271 -8.65 11.55 12.47
C VAL A 271 -9.65 10.44 12.17
N LEU A 272 -10.21 9.79 13.21
CA LEU A 272 -11.20 8.72 13.09
C LEU A 272 -12.59 9.19 13.51
N LEU A 273 -13.62 8.69 12.81
CA LEU A 273 -15.02 9.03 13.11
C LEU A 273 -15.42 8.66 14.54
N ASP A 274 -15.00 7.48 15.02
CA ASP A 274 -15.32 7.02 16.38
C ASP A 274 -14.64 7.86 17.46
N GLU A 275 -13.44 8.38 17.20
CA GLU A 275 -12.75 9.32 18.09
C GLU A 275 -13.53 10.63 18.17
N ALA A 276 -13.85 11.21 17.00
CA ALA A 276 -14.62 12.42 16.88
C ALA A 276 -15.97 12.30 17.62
N ALA A 277 -16.69 11.20 17.39
CA ALA A 277 -17.98 10.95 18.06
C ALA A 277 -17.85 10.92 19.58
N ARG A 278 -16.84 10.22 20.10
CA ARG A 278 -16.59 10.12 21.56
C ARG A 278 -16.22 11.45 22.19
N GLU A 279 -15.34 12.22 21.56
CA GLU A 279 -14.88 13.52 22.08
C GLU A 279 -16.00 14.56 22.04
N LEU A 280 -16.72 14.65 20.92
CA LEU A 280 -17.85 15.58 20.79
C LEU A 280 -19.00 15.25 21.75
N GLN A 281 -19.31 13.97 21.96
CA GLN A 281 -20.32 13.55 22.97
C GLN A 281 -19.91 13.96 24.37
N ARG A 282 -18.63 13.82 24.75
CA ARG A 282 -18.14 14.26 26.07
C ARG A 282 -18.26 15.78 26.25
N ALA A 283 -17.89 16.55 25.23
CA ALA A 283 -18.01 18.00 25.25
C ALA A 283 -19.47 18.46 25.45
N LEU A 284 -20.40 17.90 24.67
CA LEU A 284 -21.84 18.20 24.77
C LEU A 284 -22.47 17.77 26.11
N ALA A 285 -21.98 16.68 26.71
CA ALA A 285 -22.45 16.23 28.03
C ALA A 285 -21.92 17.11 29.17
N GLY A 286 -20.69 17.62 29.06
CA GLY A 286 -20.08 18.56 30.01
C GLY A 286 -20.79 19.92 30.06
N GLU A 287 -21.27 20.43 28.95
CA GLU A 287 -22.04 21.69 28.88
C GLU A 287 -23.45 21.56 29.50
N ARG A 288 -24.03 20.35 29.50
CA ARG A 288 -25.35 20.12 30.14
C ARG A 288 -25.29 20.01 31.67
N GLY A 289 -24.08 19.87 32.23
CA GLY A 289 -23.88 19.79 33.69
C GLY A 289 -23.64 21.12 34.40
N THR A 290 -23.60 22.24 33.67
CA THR A 290 -23.32 23.60 34.21
C THR A 290 -24.47 24.60 34.04
N SER A 291 -25.69 24.15 33.76
CA SER A 291 -26.92 24.97 33.72
C SER A 291 -27.85 24.68 34.90
#